data_e1fc902b0f718e6451fc4224da208d46
#
_entry.id   e1fc902b0f718e6451fc4224da208d46
#
_cell.length_a   1.000
_cell.length_b   1.000
_cell.length_c   1.000
_cell.angle_alpha   90.00
_cell.angle_beta   90.00
_cell.angle_gamma   90.00
#
_symmetry.space_group_name_H-M   'P 1'
#
loop_
_entity.id
_entity.type
_entity.pdbx_description
1 polymer ?
#
loop_
_entity_poly.entity_id
_entity_poly.type
_entity_poly.pdbx_seq_one_letter_code
_entity_poly.pdbx_strand_id
1 'polypeptide(L)'
;VYSQGLSTISSVIPAFCKRGDIIVADAGVNFAIQKGLQLSRSTLYWYEHNNMDSLEMKLRQLNEQQAQSKEPLTRRFIVSEALFEKYGSIANLPRLVELKSKYKFRLMLDESYSMGVLGATGRGLTEAQSVCPDDVDFITGNLAVSFATAGGFCASSHEAVRHQRINGLSFVFSAAMPVMMANGSTVAMDKLTAEPELFEQLALNVKLVRSVLDALPMVHIPSAATSPLIHVQVRPLHGMPDAVHDLSMVQQEELLREIERRTINQGVLVCRSRQLPAIYPASGDTSPLLCPSLQVVVSSALTPDETAQAADVLRASIVSVLAARM
;
A
#
# COMPACT_ATOMS: atom_id res chain seq x y z
N VAL A 1 -11.71 -6.26 -15.61
CA VAL A 1 -10.77 -7.14 -14.90
C VAL A 1 -9.53 -7.38 -15.72
N TYR A 2 -8.41 -7.62 -15.07
CA TYR A 2 -7.09 -7.91 -15.61
C TYR A 2 -6.61 -9.28 -15.13
N SER A 3 -5.78 -9.93 -15.93
CA SER A 3 -5.27 -11.27 -15.60
C SER A 3 -4.21 -11.30 -14.49
N GLN A 4 -3.60 -10.16 -14.18
CA GLN A 4 -2.52 -10.05 -13.18
C GLN A 4 -2.68 -8.78 -12.34
N GLY A 5 -2.46 -8.90 -11.02
CA GLY A 5 -2.60 -7.79 -10.08
C GLY A 5 -1.63 -6.64 -10.36
N LEU A 6 -0.33 -6.92 -10.48
CA LEU A 6 0.69 -5.90 -10.77
C LEU A 6 0.40 -5.15 -12.07
N SER A 7 -0.04 -5.86 -13.10
CA SER A 7 -0.32 -5.26 -14.41
C SER A 7 -1.62 -4.45 -14.43
N THR A 8 -2.47 -4.53 -13.41
CA THR A 8 -3.70 -3.76 -13.31
C THR A 8 -3.40 -2.27 -13.20
N ILE A 9 -2.87 -1.82 -12.07
CA ILE A 9 -2.60 -0.39 -11.85
C ILE A 9 -1.52 0.14 -12.79
N SER A 10 -0.48 -0.66 -13.10
CA SER A 10 0.57 -0.27 -14.02
C SER A 10 0.07 -0.10 -15.48
N SER A 11 -1.11 -0.62 -15.80
CA SER A 11 -1.79 -0.46 -17.09
C SER A 11 -2.85 0.63 -17.06
N VAL A 12 -3.55 0.80 -15.92
CA VAL A 12 -4.58 1.83 -15.74
C VAL A 12 -3.97 3.22 -15.84
N ILE A 13 -2.87 3.48 -15.13
CA ILE A 13 -2.24 4.80 -15.12
C ILE A 13 -1.89 5.27 -16.55
N PRO A 14 -1.11 4.54 -17.36
CA PRO A 14 -0.77 4.99 -18.71
C PRO A 14 -1.95 4.96 -19.70
N ALA A 15 -3.06 4.28 -19.40
CA ALA A 15 -4.26 4.36 -20.22
C ALA A 15 -4.91 5.75 -20.16
N PHE A 16 -4.80 6.44 -19.03
CA PHE A 16 -5.42 7.75 -18.81
C PHE A 16 -4.44 8.91 -18.78
N CYS A 17 -3.17 8.64 -18.53
CA CYS A 17 -2.11 9.62 -18.38
C CYS A 17 -1.05 9.43 -19.46
N LYS A 18 -0.61 10.51 -20.09
CA LYS A 18 0.40 10.52 -21.16
C LYS A 18 1.34 11.72 -21.04
N ARG A 19 2.31 11.80 -21.94
CA ARG A 19 3.21 12.96 -22.01
C ARG A 19 2.40 14.27 -22.09
N GLY A 20 2.74 15.22 -21.23
CA GLY A 20 2.06 16.51 -21.07
C GLY A 20 0.99 16.52 -19.98
N ASP A 21 0.54 15.35 -19.51
CA ASP A 21 -0.35 15.27 -18.33
C ASP A 21 0.46 15.37 -17.03
N ILE A 22 -0.21 15.70 -15.93
CA ILE A 22 0.40 15.89 -14.61
C ILE A 22 -0.11 14.81 -13.67
N ILE A 23 0.81 14.19 -12.93
CA ILE A 23 0.48 13.28 -11.85
C ILE A 23 1.17 13.75 -10.57
N VAL A 24 0.41 13.85 -9.48
CA VAL A 24 0.90 14.07 -8.12
C VAL A 24 0.71 12.77 -7.34
N ALA A 25 1.80 12.10 -7.00
CA ALA A 25 1.78 10.78 -6.36
C ALA A 25 2.37 10.83 -4.94
N ASP A 26 1.83 9.98 -4.05
CA ASP A 26 2.42 9.77 -2.72
C ASP A 26 3.81 9.13 -2.86
N ALA A 27 4.79 9.63 -2.11
CA ALA A 27 6.15 9.10 -2.13
C ALA A 27 6.24 7.64 -1.65
N GLY A 28 5.24 7.18 -0.90
CA GLY A 28 5.16 5.82 -0.34
C GLY A 28 4.55 4.77 -1.26
N VAL A 29 4.07 5.11 -2.45
CA VAL A 29 3.37 4.16 -3.32
C VAL A 29 4.20 2.93 -3.70
N ASN A 30 3.51 1.82 -3.90
CA ASN A 30 4.08 0.52 -4.21
C ASN A 30 4.75 0.47 -5.59
N PHE A 31 5.46 -0.62 -5.83
CA PHE A 31 6.22 -0.82 -7.07
C PHE A 31 5.34 -0.85 -8.33
N ALA A 32 4.14 -1.43 -8.27
CA ALA A 32 3.24 -1.51 -9.42
C ALA A 32 2.77 -0.12 -9.87
N ILE A 33 2.43 0.75 -8.91
CA ILE A 33 2.09 2.15 -9.16
C ILE A 33 3.29 2.87 -9.77
N GLN A 34 4.49 2.75 -9.18
CA GLN A 34 5.71 3.39 -9.71
C GLN A 34 5.98 2.99 -11.17
N LYS A 35 5.76 1.71 -11.53
CA LYS A 35 5.87 1.26 -12.92
C LYS A 35 4.81 1.89 -13.82
N GLY A 36 3.58 2.02 -13.36
CA GLY A 36 2.53 2.73 -14.10
C GLY A 36 2.86 4.21 -14.34
N LEU A 37 3.37 4.87 -13.30
CA LEU A 37 3.84 6.26 -13.38
C LEU A 37 4.95 6.42 -14.43
N GLN A 38 5.95 5.54 -14.40
CA GLN A 38 7.05 5.54 -15.36
C GLN A 38 6.56 5.32 -16.80
N LEU A 39 5.66 4.35 -17.00
CA LEU A 39 5.11 4.02 -18.31
C LEU A 39 4.24 5.15 -18.89
N SER A 40 3.59 5.94 -18.07
CA SER A 40 2.74 7.05 -18.50
C SER A 40 3.51 8.16 -19.22
N ARG A 41 4.79 8.32 -18.89
CA ARG A 41 5.67 9.43 -19.36
C ARG A 41 5.09 10.81 -19.05
N SER A 42 4.22 10.91 -18.06
CA SER A 42 3.64 12.15 -17.58
C SER A 42 4.64 12.96 -16.76
N THR A 43 4.36 14.22 -16.52
CA THR A 43 5.14 15.02 -15.57
C THR A 43 4.74 14.60 -14.15
N LEU A 44 5.71 14.09 -13.38
CA LEU A 44 5.49 13.53 -12.06
C LEU A 44 5.93 14.53 -10.99
N TYR A 45 5.06 14.67 -9.98
CA TYR A 45 5.35 15.38 -8.75
C TYR A 45 5.09 14.44 -7.58
N TRP A 46 5.92 14.53 -6.54
CA TRP A 46 5.81 13.73 -5.36
C TRP A 46 5.40 14.60 -4.17
N TYR A 47 4.53 14.09 -3.32
CA TYR A 47 4.28 14.65 -1.99
C TYR A 47 4.74 13.68 -0.92
N GLU A 48 5.06 14.21 0.26
CA GLU A 48 5.53 13.41 1.39
C GLU A 48 4.48 12.37 1.78
N HIS A 49 4.97 11.17 2.13
CA HIS A 49 4.11 10.04 2.44
C HIS A 49 3.00 10.40 3.42
N ASN A 50 1.74 10.21 2.97
CA ASN A 50 0.50 10.45 3.71
C ASN A 50 0.37 11.85 4.34
N ASN A 51 1.16 12.83 3.86
CA ASN A 51 1.12 14.22 4.32
C ASN A 51 0.20 15.07 3.43
N MET A 52 -0.99 15.34 3.94
CA MET A 52 -2.02 16.09 3.19
C MET A 52 -1.68 17.56 3.00
N ASP A 53 -0.89 18.15 3.89
CA ASP A 53 -0.44 19.55 3.76
C ASP A 53 0.63 19.66 2.65
N SER A 54 1.54 18.70 2.57
CA SER A 54 2.50 18.58 1.45
C SER A 54 1.77 18.42 0.12
N LEU A 55 0.73 17.57 0.08
CA LEU A 55 -0.12 17.41 -1.11
C LEU A 55 -0.79 18.74 -1.48
N GLU A 56 -1.47 19.40 -0.53
CA GLU A 56 -2.18 20.65 -0.80
C GLU A 56 -1.25 21.74 -1.31
N MET A 57 -0.07 21.88 -0.72
CA MET A 57 0.95 22.83 -1.16
C MET A 57 1.34 22.57 -2.63
N LYS A 58 1.56 21.32 -2.99
CA LYS A 58 1.92 20.94 -4.37
C LYS A 58 0.78 21.22 -5.37
N LEU A 59 -0.46 20.87 -5.01
CA LEU A 59 -1.65 21.13 -5.85
C LEU A 59 -1.88 22.62 -6.06
N ARG A 60 -1.72 23.44 -5.02
CA ARG A 60 -1.83 24.90 -5.10
C ARG A 60 -0.77 25.47 -6.04
N GLN A 61 0.50 25.09 -5.86
CA GLN A 61 1.59 25.51 -6.72
C GLN A 61 1.30 25.21 -8.21
N LEU A 62 0.82 24.01 -8.51
CA LEU A 62 0.49 23.60 -9.88
C LEU A 62 -0.69 24.39 -10.46
N ASN A 63 -1.70 24.73 -9.64
CA ASN A 63 -2.81 25.58 -10.07
C ASN A 63 -2.36 27.02 -10.35
N GLU A 64 -1.48 27.58 -9.54
CA GLU A 64 -0.93 28.91 -9.73
C GLU A 64 -0.08 28.97 -11.02
N GLN A 65 0.75 27.96 -11.27
CA GLN A 65 1.53 27.84 -12.51
C GLN A 65 0.62 27.75 -13.73
N GLN A 66 -0.45 26.95 -13.65
CA GLN A 66 -1.40 26.81 -14.76
C GLN A 66 -2.15 28.13 -15.01
N ALA A 67 -2.52 28.87 -13.97
CA ALA A 67 -3.21 30.17 -14.11
C ALA A 67 -2.32 31.22 -14.81
N GLN A 68 -1.00 31.13 -14.64
CA GLN A 68 -0.03 32.01 -15.30
C GLN A 68 0.31 31.54 -16.72
N SER A 69 0.11 30.26 -17.02
CA SER A 69 0.36 29.70 -18.35
C SER A 69 -0.80 30.00 -19.30
N LYS A 70 -0.47 30.27 -20.56
CA LYS A 70 -1.45 30.34 -21.65
C LYS A 70 -1.75 28.98 -22.31
N GLU A 71 -1.15 27.92 -21.78
CA GLU A 71 -1.32 26.58 -22.32
C GLU A 71 -2.70 26.00 -21.92
N PRO A 72 -3.29 25.15 -22.78
CA PRO A 72 -4.54 24.50 -22.46
C PRO A 72 -4.39 23.59 -21.23
N LEU A 73 -5.48 23.46 -20.46
CA LEU A 73 -5.52 22.59 -19.31
C LEU A 73 -5.26 21.13 -19.69
N THR A 74 -4.21 20.54 -19.13
CA THR A 74 -3.90 19.13 -19.30
C THR A 74 -4.66 18.25 -18.29
N ARG A 75 -4.63 16.93 -18.48
CA ARG A 75 -5.18 16.00 -17.50
C ARG A 75 -4.32 16.01 -16.24
N ARG A 76 -4.97 15.97 -15.08
CA ARG A 76 -4.30 16.05 -13.78
C ARG A 76 -4.83 14.99 -12.83
N PHE A 77 -3.93 14.23 -12.22
CA PHE A 77 -4.26 13.11 -11.36
C PHE A 77 -3.52 13.18 -10.03
N ILE A 78 -4.21 12.74 -8.98
CA ILE A 78 -3.61 12.33 -7.71
C ILE A 78 -3.60 10.80 -7.71
N VAL A 79 -2.48 10.20 -7.30
CA VAL A 79 -2.35 8.74 -7.22
C VAL A 79 -1.90 8.37 -5.80
N SER A 80 -2.66 7.50 -5.15
CA SER A 80 -2.40 7.04 -3.78
C SER A 80 -2.82 5.59 -3.59
N GLU A 81 -2.34 4.96 -2.51
CA GLU A 81 -2.87 3.69 -2.01
C GLU A 81 -3.84 3.94 -0.87
N ALA A 82 -4.80 3.05 -0.68
CA ALA A 82 -5.70 3.06 0.45
C ALA A 82 -5.02 2.51 1.72
N LEU A 83 -4.38 1.35 1.60
CA LEU A 83 -3.49 0.75 2.58
C LEU A 83 -2.13 0.56 1.92
N PHE A 84 -1.12 1.27 2.41
CA PHE A 84 0.19 1.31 1.79
C PHE A 84 0.99 0.04 2.05
N GLU A 85 1.38 -0.65 0.98
CA GLU A 85 2.16 -1.88 1.05
C GLU A 85 3.46 -1.70 1.85
N LYS A 86 4.15 -0.59 1.64
CA LYS A 86 5.50 -0.35 2.19
C LYS A 86 5.53 0.10 3.65
N TYR A 87 4.40 0.60 4.16
CA TYR A 87 4.33 1.19 5.50
C TYR A 87 3.25 0.55 6.38
N GLY A 88 2.25 -0.08 5.77
CA GLY A 88 1.05 -0.51 6.50
C GLY A 88 0.22 0.66 7.02
N SER A 89 0.48 1.89 6.56
CA SER A 89 -0.29 3.09 6.90
C SER A 89 -1.56 3.17 6.05
N ILE A 90 -2.57 3.87 6.56
CA ILE A 90 -3.87 4.04 5.90
C ILE A 90 -3.97 5.49 5.42
N ALA A 91 -4.41 5.68 4.18
CA ALA A 91 -4.60 7.01 3.60
C ALA A 91 -5.76 7.78 4.25
N ASN A 92 -5.66 9.11 4.23
CA ASN A 92 -6.77 9.99 4.61
C ASN A 92 -7.63 10.29 3.37
N LEU A 93 -8.58 9.38 3.07
CA LEU A 93 -9.41 9.46 1.86
C LEU A 93 -10.34 10.69 1.85
N PRO A 94 -11.02 11.07 2.94
CA PRO A 94 -11.84 12.28 2.95
C PRO A 94 -11.06 13.53 2.53
N ARG A 95 -9.82 13.66 3.00
CA ARG A 95 -8.98 14.80 2.65
C ARG A 95 -8.47 14.73 1.20
N LEU A 96 -8.17 13.52 0.69
CA LEU A 96 -7.82 13.32 -0.72
C LEU A 96 -8.98 13.76 -1.64
N VAL A 97 -10.22 13.38 -1.31
CA VAL A 97 -11.43 13.73 -2.07
C VAL A 97 -11.71 15.24 -2.00
N GLU A 98 -11.55 15.86 -0.84
CA GLU A 98 -11.65 17.31 -0.69
C GLU A 98 -10.64 18.04 -1.59
N LEU A 99 -9.38 17.64 -1.51
CA LEU A 99 -8.29 18.27 -2.26
C LEU A 99 -8.43 18.07 -3.78
N LYS A 100 -8.79 16.85 -4.23
CA LYS A 100 -9.05 16.63 -5.66
C LYS A 100 -10.13 17.54 -6.20
N SER A 101 -11.20 17.72 -5.44
CA SER A 101 -12.35 18.55 -5.83
C SER A 101 -11.99 20.04 -5.83
N LYS A 102 -11.32 20.50 -4.79
CA LYS A 102 -10.85 21.90 -4.63
C LYS A 102 -9.91 22.32 -5.77
N TYR A 103 -8.96 21.45 -6.15
CA TYR A 103 -7.93 21.76 -7.14
C TYR A 103 -8.21 21.19 -8.53
N LYS A 104 -9.38 20.54 -8.72
CA LYS A 104 -9.83 19.94 -10.01
C LYS A 104 -8.85 18.91 -10.57
N PHE A 105 -8.39 18.02 -9.70
CA PHE A 105 -7.67 16.80 -10.06
C PHE A 105 -8.64 15.60 -10.05
N ARG A 106 -8.24 14.51 -10.69
CA ARG A 106 -8.87 13.20 -10.57
C ARG A 106 -8.08 12.33 -9.61
N LEU A 107 -8.77 11.45 -8.88
CA LEU A 107 -8.14 10.55 -7.90
C LEU A 107 -8.12 9.11 -8.45
N MET A 108 -6.92 8.52 -8.50
CA MET A 108 -6.71 7.09 -8.66
C MET A 108 -6.31 6.51 -7.31
N LEU A 109 -7.13 5.61 -6.78
CA LEU A 109 -6.92 4.95 -5.50
C LEU A 109 -6.67 3.46 -5.72
N ASP A 110 -5.55 2.96 -5.22
CA ASP A 110 -5.25 1.53 -5.22
C ASP A 110 -5.68 0.88 -3.91
N GLU A 111 -6.69 0.04 -3.98
CA GLU A 111 -7.27 -0.73 -2.88
C GLU A 111 -6.72 -2.17 -2.82
N SER A 112 -5.57 -2.43 -3.42
CA SER A 112 -5.01 -3.79 -3.54
C SER A 112 -4.81 -4.49 -2.20
N TYR A 113 -4.51 -3.74 -1.13
CA TYR A 113 -4.30 -4.27 0.22
C TYR A 113 -5.43 -3.94 1.20
N SER A 114 -6.40 -3.13 0.80
CA SER A 114 -7.51 -2.67 1.64
C SER A 114 -8.83 -3.37 1.32
N MET A 115 -9.08 -3.70 0.05
CA MET A 115 -10.26 -4.45 -0.37
C MET A 115 -10.24 -5.87 0.20
N GLY A 116 -11.34 -6.30 0.84
CA GLY A 116 -11.42 -7.56 1.57
C GLY A 116 -10.71 -7.52 2.94
N VAL A 117 -10.32 -6.33 3.42
CA VAL A 117 -9.56 -6.13 4.67
C VAL A 117 -10.13 -5.00 5.52
N LEU A 118 -10.29 -3.81 4.94
CA LEU A 118 -10.80 -2.63 5.63
C LEU A 118 -12.30 -2.47 5.40
N GLY A 119 -12.96 -1.85 6.37
CA GLY A 119 -14.41 -1.68 6.39
C GLY A 119 -15.13 -2.81 7.12
N ALA A 120 -16.35 -2.55 7.57
CA ALA A 120 -17.15 -3.51 8.33
C ALA A 120 -17.55 -4.74 7.48
N THR A 121 -17.66 -4.57 6.17
CA THR A 121 -17.96 -5.65 5.21
C THR A 121 -16.85 -5.90 4.20
N GLY A 122 -15.65 -5.34 4.45
CA GLY A 122 -14.47 -5.54 3.61
C GLY A 122 -14.50 -4.80 2.27
N ARG A 123 -15.31 -3.76 2.14
CA ARG A 123 -15.41 -2.96 0.91
C ARG A 123 -14.29 -1.92 0.76
N GLY A 124 -13.25 -2.04 1.57
CA GLY A 124 -12.06 -1.21 1.47
C GLY A 124 -12.15 0.11 2.21
N LEU A 125 -11.29 1.06 1.82
CA LEU A 125 -11.13 2.33 2.50
C LEU A 125 -12.34 3.25 2.35
N THR A 126 -13.05 3.17 1.23
CA THR A 126 -14.27 3.94 1.00
C THR A 126 -15.31 3.65 2.07
N GLU A 127 -15.53 2.37 2.39
CA GLU A 127 -16.41 1.96 3.49
C GLU A 127 -15.82 2.37 4.85
N ALA A 128 -14.55 2.05 5.09
CA ALA A 128 -13.90 2.28 6.39
C ALA A 128 -13.92 3.76 6.82
N GLN A 129 -13.89 4.69 5.86
CA GLN A 129 -13.91 6.13 6.13
C GLN A 129 -15.19 6.82 5.67
N SER A 130 -16.24 6.06 5.36
CA SER A 130 -17.57 6.57 4.99
C SER A 130 -17.53 7.58 3.82
N VAL A 131 -16.69 7.31 2.82
CA VAL A 131 -16.59 8.08 1.58
C VAL A 131 -17.39 7.39 0.49
N CYS A 132 -18.17 8.16 -0.28
CA CYS A 132 -18.90 7.61 -1.42
C CYS A 132 -17.91 7.10 -2.48
N PRO A 133 -18.01 5.84 -2.96
CA PRO A 133 -17.14 5.34 -4.01
C PRO A 133 -17.15 6.19 -5.30
N ASP A 134 -18.25 6.86 -5.60
CA ASP A 134 -18.39 7.73 -6.77
C ASP A 134 -17.52 9.01 -6.66
N ASP A 135 -17.09 9.36 -5.46
CA ASP A 135 -16.14 10.45 -5.24
C ASP A 135 -14.69 10.08 -5.61
N VAL A 136 -14.42 8.80 -5.89
CA VAL A 136 -13.12 8.33 -6.36
C VAL A 136 -13.20 8.02 -7.86
N ASP A 137 -12.41 8.70 -8.67
CA ASP A 137 -12.51 8.57 -10.14
C ASP A 137 -12.11 7.19 -10.66
N PHE A 138 -11.10 6.59 -10.02
CA PHE A 138 -10.62 5.24 -10.36
C PHE A 138 -10.28 4.47 -9.08
N ILE A 139 -10.91 3.33 -8.89
CA ILE A 139 -10.58 2.36 -7.85
C ILE A 139 -9.96 1.16 -8.52
N THR A 140 -8.74 0.80 -8.13
CA THR A 140 -8.06 -0.43 -8.59
C THR A 140 -7.85 -1.37 -7.43
N GLY A 141 -7.80 -2.66 -7.71
CA GLY A 141 -7.54 -3.67 -6.67
C GLY A 141 -6.92 -4.93 -7.24
N ASN A 142 -6.28 -5.67 -6.34
CA ASN A 142 -5.63 -6.94 -6.62
C ASN A 142 -6.46 -8.08 -6.03
N LEU A 143 -6.79 -9.08 -6.85
CA LEU A 143 -7.58 -10.24 -6.44
C LEU A 143 -6.74 -11.37 -5.82
N ALA A 144 -5.40 -11.25 -5.85
CA ALA A 144 -4.52 -12.25 -5.28
C ALA A 144 -4.25 -12.05 -3.77
N VAL A 145 -4.52 -10.87 -3.22
CA VAL A 145 -4.20 -10.56 -1.82
C VAL A 145 -5.27 -11.13 -0.88
N SER A 146 -6.47 -10.57 -0.90
CA SER A 146 -7.54 -10.95 0.04
C SER A 146 -8.48 -12.02 -0.51
N PHE A 147 -8.61 -12.11 -1.84
CA PHE A 147 -9.54 -13.05 -2.49
C PHE A 147 -8.88 -14.37 -2.91
N ALA A 148 -7.60 -14.58 -2.58
CA ALA A 148 -6.84 -15.82 -2.79
C ALA A 148 -6.90 -16.37 -4.24
N THR A 149 -7.03 -15.49 -5.23
CA THR A 149 -7.08 -15.84 -6.66
C THR A 149 -5.95 -15.17 -7.43
N ALA A 150 -6.17 -14.77 -8.64
CA ALA A 150 -5.21 -14.01 -9.44
C ALA A 150 -5.91 -12.88 -10.18
N GLY A 151 -5.11 -11.90 -10.63
CA GLY A 151 -5.63 -10.78 -11.40
C GLY A 151 -5.95 -9.56 -10.58
N GLY A 152 -6.68 -8.65 -11.20
CA GLY A 152 -7.12 -7.42 -10.57
C GLY A 152 -8.26 -6.77 -11.33
N PHE A 153 -8.76 -5.68 -10.79
CA PHE A 153 -9.86 -4.94 -11.38
C PHE A 153 -9.59 -3.44 -11.36
N CYS A 154 -10.31 -2.74 -12.23
CA CYS A 154 -10.45 -1.29 -12.15
C CYS A 154 -11.94 -0.96 -12.26
N ALA A 155 -12.45 -0.25 -11.27
CA ALA A 155 -13.80 0.30 -11.23
C ALA A 155 -13.74 1.81 -11.48
N SER A 156 -14.62 2.30 -12.35
CA SER A 156 -14.73 3.71 -12.74
C SER A 156 -16.01 3.94 -13.52
N SER A 157 -16.24 5.15 -14.06
CA SER A 157 -17.37 5.44 -14.91
C SER A 157 -17.40 4.56 -16.18
N HIS A 158 -18.59 4.42 -16.77
CA HIS A 158 -18.74 3.60 -17.96
C HIS A 158 -17.85 4.04 -19.13
N GLU A 159 -17.71 5.34 -19.32
CA GLU A 159 -16.85 5.94 -20.36
C GLU A 159 -15.37 5.61 -20.11
N ALA A 160 -14.92 5.69 -18.85
CA ALA A 160 -13.55 5.35 -18.47
C ALA A 160 -13.28 3.86 -18.70
N VAL A 161 -14.21 2.97 -18.33
CA VAL A 161 -14.08 1.53 -18.57
C VAL A 161 -14.01 1.21 -20.07
N ARG A 162 -14.82 1.87 -20.91
CA ARG A 162 -14.74 1.70 -22.37
C ARG A 162 -13.39 2.17 -22.91
N HIS A 163 -12.91 3.33 -22.48
CA HIS A 163 -11.60 3.85 -22.87
C HIS A 163 -10.47 2.89 -22.48
N GLN A 164 -10.54 2.31 -21.28
CA GLN A 164 -9.54 1.38 -20.77
C GLN A 164 -9.46 0.08 -21.60
N ARG A 165 -10.60 -0.43 -22.08
CA ARG A 165 -10.62 -1.63 -22.95
C ARG A 165 -9.80 -1.48 -24.23
N ILE A 166 -9.63 -0.26 -24.71
CA ILE A 166 -8.91 0.03 -25.96
C ILE A 166 -7.48 0.49 -25.68
N ASN A 167 -7.23 1.12 -24.52
CA ASN A 167 -5.97 1.79 -24.22
C ASN A 167 -5.18 1.13 -23.08
N GLY A 168 -5.79 0.21 -22.31
CA GLY A 168 -5.11 -0.50 -21.23
C GLY A 168 -4.11 -1.50 -21.79
N LEU A 169 -2.80 -1.26 -21.60
CA LEU A 169 -1.73 -2.05 -22.20
C LEU A 169 -1.88 -3.54 -21.93
N SER A 170 -2.06 -3.92 -20.67
CA SER A 170 -2.21 -5.33 -20.31
C SER A 170 -3.56 -5.91 -20.71
N PHE A 171 -4.57 -5.08 -20.94
CA PHE A 171 -5.84 -5.54 -21.45
C PHE A 171 -5.77 -5.86 -22.94
N VAL A 172 -5.07 -5.03 -23.72
CA VAL A 172 -4.98 -5.14 -25.18
C VAL A 172 -3.93 -6.16 -25.60
N PHE A 173 -2.78 -6.20 -24.92
CA PHE A 173 -1.59 -6.97 -25.34
C PHE A 173 -1.32 -8.19 -24.47
N SER A 174 -2.26 -8.61 -23.61
CA SER A 174 -2.15 -9.81 -22.77
C SER A 174 -3.43 -10.63 -22.86
N ALA A 175 -3.37 -11.84 -22.30
CA ALA A 175 -4.53 -12.71 -22.21
C ALA A 175 -5.58 -12.21 -21.22
N ALA A 176 -6.85 -12.49 -21.47
CA ALA A 176 -7.91 -12.29 -20.50
C ALA A 176 -7.71 -13.13 -19.25
N MET A 177 -8.33 -12.74 -18.15
CA MET A 177 -8.31 -13.52 -16.92
C MET A 177 -8.93 -14.90 -17.18
N PRO A 178 -8.29 -16.01 -16.76
CA PRO A 178 -8.88 -17.34 -16.83
C PRO A 178 -10.20 -17.40 -16.06
N VAL A 179 -11.21 -18.07 -16.62
CA VAL A 179 -12.56 -18.14 -16.02
C VAL A 179 -12.54 -18.71 -14.60
N MET A 180 -11.68 -19.71 -14.35
CA MET A 180 -11.55 -20.30 -13.01
C MET A 180 -11.09 -19.27 -11.96
N MET A 181 -10.23 -18.32 -12.32
CA MET A 181 -9.79 -17.24 -11.42
C MET A 181 -10.90 -16.21 -11.17
N ALA A 182 -11.67 -15.90 -12.20
CA ALA A 182 -12.84 -15.02 -12.06
C ALA A 182 -13.90 -15.66 -11.15
N ASN A 183 -14.21 -16.96 -11.36
CA ASN A 183 -15.14 -17.70 -10.50
C ASN A 183 -14.61 -17.80 -9.06
N GLY A 184 -13.31 -18.10 -8.89
CA GLY A 184 -12.69 -18.13 -7.57
C GLY A 184 -12.84 -16.78 -6.83
N SER A 185 -12.67 -15.66 -7.53
CA SER A 185 -12.89 -14.32 -6.96
C SER A 185 -14.33 -14.11 -6.53
N THR A 186 -15.31 -14.56 -7.34
CA THR A 186 -16.73 -14.49 -6.99
C THR A 186 -17.04 -15.30 -5.73
N VAL A 187 -16.56 -16.55 -5.68
CA VAL A 187 -16.75 -17.42 -4.50
C VAL A 187 -16.11 -16.79 -3.25
N ALA A 188 -14.94 -16.18 -3.36
CA ALA A 188 -14.28 -15.50 -2.24
C ALA A 188 -15.10 -14.28 -1.76
N MET A 189 -15.65 -13.49 -2.69
CA MET A 189 -16.53 -12.35 -2.34
C MET A 189 -17.83 -12.82 -1.66
N ASP A 190 -18.44 -13.88 -2.18
CA ASP A 190 -19.65 -14.47 -1.59
C ASP A 190 -19.36 -14.98 -0.18
N LYS A 191 -18.20 -15.64 0.03
CA LYS A 191 -17.76 -16.09 1.35
C LYS A 191 -17.56 -14.92 2.32
N LEU A 192 -16.84 -13.87 1.92
CA LEU A 192 -16.63 -12.69 2.76
C LEU A 192 -17.95 -11.99 3.11
N THR A 193 -18.93 -12.03 2.21
CA THR A 193 -20.27 -11.48 2.46
C THR A 193 -21.09 -12.36 3.42
N ALA A 194 -20.93 -13.67 3.33
CA ALA A 194 -21.66 -14.63 4.16
C ALA A 194 -21.05 -14.81 5.56
N GLU A 195 -19.76 -14.55 5.72
CA GLU A 195 -19.00 -14.79 6.95
C GLU A 195 -18.34 -13.48 7.46
N PRO A 196 -19.12 -12.49 7.92
CA PRO A 196 -18.59 -11.20 8.40
C PRO A 196 -17.69 -11.34 9.64
N GLU A 197 -17.80 -12.42 10.39
CA GLU A 197 -16.93 -12.77 11.51
C GLU A 197 -15.46 -12.89 11.15
N LEU A 198 -15.12 -13.10 9.86
CA LEU A 198 -13.75 -13.11 9.38
C LEU A 198 -13.06 -11.75 9.58
N PHE A 199 -13.80 -10.65 9.46
CA PHE A 199 -13.26 -9.30 9.70
C PHE A 199 -13.04 -9.06 11.20
N GLU A 200 -13.95 -9.52 12.05
CA GLU A 200 -13.80 -9.43 13.50
C GLU A 200 -12.59 -10.26 13.98
N GLN A 201 -12.45 -11.48 13.45
CA GLN A 201 -11.31 -12.35 13.71
C GLN A 201 -9.99 -11.71 13.28
N LEU A 202 -9.95 -11.11 12.09
CA LEU A 202 -8.77 -10.38 11.60
C LEU A 202 -8.41 -9.23 12.55
N ALA A 203 -9.39 -8.41 12.93
CA ALA A 203 -9.19 -7.29 13.84
C ALA A 203 -8.68 -7.75 15.23
N LEU A 204 -9.20 -8.86 15.75
CA LEU A 204 -8.73 -9.46 17.00
C LEU A 204 -7.28 -9.92 16.87
N ASN A 205 -6.96 -10.66 15.82
CA ASN A 205 -5.60 -11.16 15.58
C ASN A 205 -4.60 -9.99 15.43
N VAL A 206 -4.98 -8.91 14.73
CA VAL A 206 -4.14 -7.71 14.61
C VAL A 206 -3.86 -7.09 15.99
N LYS A 207 -4.89 -6.96 16.83
CA LYS A 207 -4.74 -6.45 18.21
C LYS A 207 -3.80 -7.32 19.05
N LEU A 208 -3.89 -8.64 18.92
CA LEU A 208 -3.03 -9.58 19.64
C LEU A 208 -1.56 -9.41 19.24
N VAL A 209 -1.28 -9.41 17.95
CA VAL A 209 0.10 -9.20 17.45
C VAL A 209 0.63 -7.83 17.86
N ARG A 210 -0.17 -6.77 17.72
CA ARG A 210 0.21 -5.40 18.10
C ARG A 210 0.50 -5.28 19.58
N SER A 211 -0.31 -5.88 20.45
CA SER A 211 -0.11 -5.82 21.91
C SER A 211 1.26 -6.39 22.34
N VAL A 212 1.73 -7.43 21.63
CA VAL A 212 3.03 -8.05 21.89
C VAL A 212 4.17 -7.20 21.32
N LEU A 213 4.03 -6.68 20.10
CA LEU A 213 5.11 -5.97 19.41
C LEU A 213 5.27 -4.53 19.90
N ASP A 214 4.16 -3.82 20.18
CA ASP A 214 4.19 -2.44 20.69
C ASP A 214 4.81 -2.34 22.09
N ALA A 215 4.82 -3.43 22.84
CA ALA A 215 5.46 -3.52 24.16
C ALA A 215 7.01 -3.58 24.08
N LEU A 216 7.59 -3.78 22.87
CA LEU A 216 9.03 -3.93 22.70
C LEU A 216 9.68 -2.56 22.48
N PRO A 217 10.54 -2.07 23.42
CA PRO A 217 11.14 -0.73 23.29
C PRO A 217 12.16 -0.65 22.14
N MET A 218 12.69 -1.79 21.70
CA MET A 218 13.75 -1.91 20.69
C MET A 218 13.23 -1.90 19.25
N VAL A 219 11.92 -1.83 19.05
CA VAL A 219 11.30 -1.78 17.72
C VAL A 219 10.44 -0.55 17.54
N HIS A 220 10.27 -0.15 16.30
CA HIS A 220 9.31 0.87 15.88
C HIS A 220 8.35 0.29 14.85
N ILE A 221 7.05 0.57 15.01
CA ILE A 221 6.01 0.07 14.12
C ILE A 221 5.30 1.27 13.49
N PRO A 222 5.66 1.63 12.24
CA PRO A 222 5.05 2.77 11.53
C PRO A 222 3.63 2.47 11.04
N SER A 223 3.24 1.19 11.01
CA SER A 223 1.95 0.75 10.47
C SER A 223 0.79 1.22 11.35
N ALA A 224 -0.36 1.51 10.73
CA ALA A 224 -1.58 1.86 11.45
C ALA A 224 -2.00 0.73 12.40
N ALA A 225 -2.55 1.09 13.56
CA ALA A 225 -2.90 0.12 14.61
C ALA A 225 -3.93 -0.93 14.16
N THR A 226 -4.74 -0.61 13.17
CA THR A 226 -5.76 -1.49 12.59
C THR A 226 -5.29 -2.22 11.33
N SER A 227 -4.06 -1.96 10.88
CA SER A 227 -3.51 -2.57 9.68
C SER A 227 -3.08 -4.00 9.93
N PRO A 228 -3.53 -4.99 9.14
CA PRO A 228 -3.02 -6.36 9.20
C PRO A 228 -1.63 -6.50 8.57
N LEU A 229 -1.17 -5.47 7.87
CA LEU A 229 0.16 -5.36 7.29
C LEU A 229 1.06 -4.57 8.24
N ILE A 230 1.83 -5.28 9.06
CA ILE A 230 2.63 -4.70 10.13
C ILE A 230 4.10 -4.68 9.72
N HIS A 231 4.71 -3.51 9.72
CA HIS A 231 6.14 -3.33 9.50
C HIS A 231 6.86 -3.10 10.82
N VAL A 232 7.83 -3.95 11.12
CA VAL A 232 8.65 -3.88 12.33
C VAL A 232 10.05 -3.39 11.95
N GLN A 233 10.41 -2.22 12.41
CA GLN A 233 11.71 -1.57 12.21
C GLN A 233 12.54 -1.64 13.49
N VAL A 234 13.84 -1.76 13.37
CA VAL A 234 14.75 -1.66 14.53
C VAL A 234 14.79 -0.20 14.97
N ARG A 235 14.48 0.05 16.24
CA ARG A 235 14.53 1.39 16.83
C ARG A 235 15.92 1.63 17.42
N PRO A 236 16.56 2.78 17.14
CA PRO A 236 17.69 3.24 17.93
C PRO A 236 17.26 3.47 19.38
N LEU A 237 17.91 2.86 20.33
CA LEU A 237 17.61 3.03 21.75
C LEU A 237 18.27 4.32 22.26
N HIS A 238 17.47 5.36 22.50
CA HIS A 238 17.94 6.58 23.15
C HIS A 238 18.38 6.27 24.58
N GLY A 239 19.63 6.59 24.90
CA GLY A 239 20.18 6.48 26.26
C GLY A 239 21.12 5.30 26.53
N MET A 240 21.38 4.44 25.52
CA MET A 240 22.50 3.48 25.61
C MET A 240 23.76 4.05 24.96
N PRO A 241 24.93 3.96 25.61
CA PRO A 241 26.16 4.43 25.01
C PRO A 241 26.49 3.56 23.80
N ASP A 242 26.70 4.21 22.65
CA ASP A 242 27.44 3.78 21.46
C ASP A 242 26.91 2.64 20.58
N ALA A 243 25.88 1.86 20.92
CA ALA A 243 25.62 0.61 20.19
C ALA A 243 24.52 0.65 19.10
N VAL A 244 23.56 1.56 19.13
CA VAL A 244 22.40 1.52 18.22
C VAL A 244 22.08 2.86 17.54
N HIS A 245 22.76 3.95 17.93
CA HIS A 245 22.50 5.27 17.35
C HIS A 245 22.91 5.42 15.89
N ASP A 246 23.82 4.56 15.40
CA ASP A 246 24.40 4.66 14.05
C ASP A 246 24.37 3.36 13.25
N LEU A 247 23.38 2.49 13.44
CA LEU A 247 23.25 1.32 12.58
C LEU A 247 23.00 1.77 11.15
N SER A 248 23.97 1.47 10.28
CA SER A 248 23.79 1.63 8.86
C SER A 248 22.61 0.77 8.36
N MET A 249 22.01 1.13 7.23
CA MET A 249 20.92 0.34 6.62
C MET A 249 21.33 -1.12 6.40
N VAL A 250 22.61 -1.38 6.07
CA VAL A 250 23.15 -2.73 5.89
C VAL A 250 23.12 -3.52 7.20
N GLN A 251 23.51 -2.90 8.30
CA GLN A 251 23.47 -3.55 9.61
C GLN A 251 22.04 -3.83 10.08
N GLN A 252 21.10 -2.90 9.84
CA GLN A 252 19.69 -3.14 10.13
C GLN A 252 19.14 -4.31 9.29
N GLU A 253 19.48 -4.40 8.02
CA GLU A 253 19.12 -5.52 7.15
C GLU A 253 19.68 -6.86 7.64
N GLU A 254 20.90 -6.88 8.15
CA GLU A 254 21.52 -8.10 8.73
C GLU A 254 20.79 -8.57 9.98
N LEU A 255 20.42 -7.63 10.88
CA LEU A 255 19.64 -7.93 12.08
C LEU A 255 18.26 -8.50 11.73
N LEU A 256 17.55 -7.85 10.80
CA LEU A 256 16.25 -8.30 10.35
C LEU A 256 16.32 -9.67 9.65
N ARG A 257 17.41 -9.94 8.91
CA ARG A 257 17.66 -11.26 8.31
C ARG A 257 17.81 -12.35 9.37
N GLU A 258 18.53 -12.05 10.44
CA GLU A 258 18.70 -13.03 11.52
C GLU A 258 17.40 -13.25 12.30
N ILE A 259 16.62 -12.19 12.54
CA ILE A 259 15.28 -12.31 13.16
C ILE A 259 14.37 -13.17 12.26
N GLU A 260 14.29 -12.87 10.95
CA GLU A 260 13.52 -13.64 9.98
C GLU A 260 13.90 -15.13 10.04
N ARG A 261 15.22 -15.42 9.95
CA ARG A 261 15.74 -16.81 9.98
C ARG A 261 15.34 -17.55 11.26
N ARG A 262 15.47 -16.92 12.44
CA ARG A 262 15.10 -17.52 13.72
C ARG A 262 13.61 -17.78 13.84
N THR A 263 12.81 -16.83 13.37
CA THR A 263 11.35 -16.92 13.39
C THR A 263 10.86 -18.03 12.47
N ILE A 264 11.40 -18.14 11.26
CA ILE A 264 11.08 -19.22 10.30
C ILE A 264 11.50 -20.58 10.85
N ASN A 265 12.66 -20.70 11.47
CA ASN A 265 13.11 -21.96 12.08
C ASN A 265 12.22 -22.45 13.23
N GLN A 266 11.41 -21.56 13.81
CA GLN A 266 10.41 -21.88 14.82
C GLN A 266 9.00 -22.04 14.25
N GLY A 267 8.87 -22.14 12.90
CA GLY A 267 7.63 -22.42 12.22
C GLY A 267 6.75 -21.21 11.92
N VAL A 268 7.23 -19.98 12.17
CA VAL A 268 6.45 -18.76 11.87
C VAL A 268 7.06 -18.04 10.66
N LEU A 269 6.28 -17.93 9.59
CA LEU A 269 6.71 -17.29 8.36
C LEU A 269 6.54 -15.77 8.46
N VAL A 270 7.65 -15.06 8.33
CA VAL A 270 7.71 -13.60 8.18
C VAL A 270 8.65 -13.26 7.02
N CYS A 271 8.53 -12.07 6.47
CA CYS A 271 9.36 -11.62 5.36
C CYS A 271 10.03 -10.30 5.68
N ARG A 272 11.22 -10.06 5.12
CA ARG A 272 11.78 -8.71 5.10
C ARG A 272 11.17 -7.90 3.97
N SER A 273 10.84 -6.64 4.26
CA SER A 273 10.41 -5.70 3.22
C SER A 273 11.56 -5.50 2.23
N ARG A 274 11.31 -5.83 0.97
CA ARG A 274 12.32 -5.65 -0.09
C ARG A 274 12.30 -4.21 -0.56
N GLN A 275 13.44 -3.56 -0.48
CA GLN A 275 13.64 -2.27 -1.13
C GLN A 275 13.93 -2.52 -2.61
N LEU A 276 12.96 -2.26 -3.46
CA LEU A 276 13.20 -2.17 -4.89
C LEU A 276 13.73 -0.76 -5.19
N PRO A 277 14.69 -0.63 -6.14
CA PRO A 277 15.19 0.69 -6.53
C PRO A 277 14.03 1.61 -6.88
N ALA A 278 13.95 2.75 -6.22
CA ALA A 278 12.93 3.73 -6.51
C ALA A 278 13.10 4.25 -7.95
N ILE A 279 12.00 4.26 -8.69
CA ILE A 279 11.98 4.79 -10.05
C ILE A 279 11.61 6.27 -9.94
N TYR A 280 12.53 7.07 -9.43
CA TYR A 280 12.33 8.50 -9.38
C TYR A 280 12.92 9.16 -10.60
N PRO A 281 12.21 10.10 -11.23
CA PRO A 281 12.81 10.96 -12.23
C PRO A 281 13.83 11.87 -11.55
N ALA A 282 14.81 12.30 -12.31
CA ALA A 282 15.95 13.13 -11.91
C ALA A 282 15.57 14.57 -11.45
N SER A 283 14.39 14.80 -10.94
CA SER A 283 13.89 16.13 -10.52
C SER A 283 14.34 16.55 -9.11
N GLY A 284 15.36 15.91 -8.54
CA GLY A 284 15.98 16.40 -7.30
C GLY A 284 15.20 16.16 -6.00
N ASP A 285 13.96 15.69 -6.07
CA ASP A 285 13.18 15.25 -4.90
C ASP A 285 13.70 13.87 -4.47
N THR A 286 14.52 13.84 -3.46
CA THR A 286 14.95 12.59 -2.82
C THR A 286 13.77 11.99 -2.08
N SER A 287 13.21 10.89 -2.62
CA SER A 287 12.36 10.05 -1.80
C SER A 287 13.12 9.58 -0.56
N PRO A 288 12.51 9.65 0.62
CA PRO A 288 13.14 9.10 1.79
C PRO A 288 13.44 7.62 1.55
N LEU A 289 14.70 7.23 1.76
CA LEU A 289 15.08 5.81 1.78
C LEU A 289 14.19 5.11 2.81
N LEU A 290 13.45 4.10 2.38
CA LEU A 290 12.65 3.28 3.27
C LEU A 290 13.58 2.63 4.31
N CYS A 291 13.26 2.79 5.58
CA CYS A 291 13.95 2.04 6.62
C CYS A 291 13.69 0.54 6.42
N PRO A 292 14.72 -0.31 6.52
CA PRO A 292 14.55 -1.74 6.50
C PRO A 292 13.52 -2.19 7.54
N SER A 293 12.65 -3.11 7.17
CA SER A 293 11.61 -3.61 8.09
C SER A 293 11.35 -5.09 7.89
N LEU A 294 10.92 -5.75 8.94
CA LEU A 294 10.29 -7.05 8.87
C LEU A 294 8.80 -6.86 8.61
N GLN A 295 8.27 -7.52 7.61
CA GLN A 295 6.86 -7.49 7.25
C GLN A 295 6.14 -8.67 7.87
N VAL A 296 5.16 -8.39 8.70
CA VAL A 296 4.27 -9.37 9.33
C VAL A 296 2.89 -9.18 8.73
N VAL A 297 2.36 -10.22 8.11
CA VAL A 297 1.00 -10.22 7.53
C VAL A 297 0.10 -11.03 8.42
N VAL A 298 -0.87 -10.37 9.04
CA VAL A 298 -1.85 -11.02 9.93
C VAL A 298 -3.02 -11.52 9.10
N SER A 299 -3.50 -12.72 9.41
CA SER A 299 -4.60 -13.37 8.70
C SER A 299 -5.72 -13.76 9.67
N SER A 300 -6.95 -13.79 9.16
CA SER A 300 -8.10 -14.39 9.84
C SER A 300 -8.12 -15.92 9.80
N ALA A 301 -7.22 -16.54 9.03
CA ALA A 301 -7.13 -17.99 8.93
C ALA A 301 -6.58 -18.66 10.19
N LEU A 302 -5.86 -17.90 11.04
CA LEU A 302 -5.33 -18.38 12.31
C LEU A 302 -6.33 -18.11 13.44
N THR A 303 -6.42 -19.05 14.36
CA THR A 303 -7.11 -18.85 15.63
C THR A 303 -6.40 -17.82 16.51
N PRO A 304 -7.06 -17.22 17.51
CA PRO A 304 -6.40 -16.32 18.46
C PRO A 304 -5.20 -16.96 19.18
N ASP A 305 -5.32 -18.24 19.56
CA ASP A 305 -4.23 -18.97 20.25
C ASP A 305 -3.03 -19.19 19.34
N GLU A 306 -3.24 -19.61 18.10
CA GLU A 306 -2.16 -19.74 17.09
C GLU A 306 -1.51 -18.39 16.81
N THR A 307 -2.31 -17.32 16.73
CA THR A 307 -1.81 -15.95 16.53
C THR A 307 -0.97 -15.49 17.70
N ALA A 308 -1.41 -15.76 18.94
CA ALA A 308 -0.67 -15.43 20.15
C ALA A 308 0.67 -16.20 20.22
N GLN A 309 0.67 -17.49 19.90
CA GLN A 309 1.88 -18.30 19.83
C GLN A 309 2.86 -17.76 18.78
N ALA A 310 2.35 -17.40 17.58
CA ALA A 310 3.17 -16.83 16.52
C ALA A 310 3.78 -15.46 16.92
N ALA A 311 3.00 -14.64 17.61
CA ALA A 311 3.48 -13.35 18.12
C ALA A 311 4.55 -13.54 19.20
N ASP A 312 4.41 -14.52 20.09
CA ASP A 312 5.42 -14.84 21.11
C ASP A 312 6.73 -15.37 20.50
N VAL A 313 6.65 -16.22 19.49
CA VAL A 313 7.83 -16.70 18.73
C VAL A 313 8.56 -15.52 18.08
N LEU A 314 7.81 -14.62 17.45
CA LEU A 314 8.36 -13.43 16.83
C LEU A 314 9.02 -12.52 17.87
N ARG A 315 8.36 -12.27 19.00
CA ARG A 315 8.89 -11.50 20.14
C ARG A 315 10.20 -12.10 20.65
N ALA A 316 10.21 -13.42 20.91
CA ALA A 316 11.40 -14.13 21.40
C ALA A 316 12.58 -14.01 20.41
N SER A 317 12.29 -14.14 19.12
CA SER A 317 13.29 -13.98 18.05
C SER A 317 13.86 -12.56 18.01
N ILE A 318 13.02 -11.53 18.07
CA ILE A 318 13.44 -10.13 18.12
C ILE A 318 14.32 -9.87 19.35
N VAL A 319 13.83 -10.23 20.54
CA VAL A 319 14.56 -10.02 21.80
C VAL A 319 15.91 -10.74 21.77
N SER A 320 15.95 -12.00 21.35
CA SER A 320 17.19 -12.79 21.33
C SER A 320 18.25 -12.23 20.38
N VAL A 321 17.87 -11.60 19.28
CA VAL A 321 18.81 -11.01 18.31
C VAL A 321 19.25 -9.63 18.77
N LEU A 322 18.34 -8.80 19.23
CA LEU A 322 18.64 -7.42 19.58
C LEU A 322 19.30 -7.32 20.96
N ALA A 323 18.91 -8.14 21.95
CA ALA A 323 19.55 -8.17 23.26
C ALA A 323 21.00 -8.70 23.24
N ALA A 324 21.34 -9.55 22.28
CA ALA A 324 22.73 -10.05 22.14
C ALA A 324 23.71 -8.97 21.64
N ARG A 325 23.21 -7.80 21.23
CA ARG A 325 24.01 -6.65 20.77
C ARG A 325 23.84 -5.41 21.66
N MET A 326 23.07 -5.52 22.72
CA MET A 326 23.02 -4.59 23.85
C MET A 326 24.08 -4.96 24.89
#